data_8449aefaa5519c26041a080d6c199ba9
#
_entry.id   8449aefaa5519c26041a080d6c199ba9
#
_cell.length_a   1.000
_cell.length_b   1.000
_cell.length_c   1.000
_cell.angle_alpha   90.00
_cell.angle_beta   90.00
_cell.angle_gamma   90.00
#
_symmetry.space_group_name_H-M   'P 1'
#
loop_
_entity.id
_entity.type
_entity.pdbx_description
1 polymer ?
#
loop_
_entity_poly.entity_id
_entity_poly.type
_entity_poly.pdbx_seq_one_letter_code
_entity_poly.pdbx_strand_id
1 'polypeptide(L)'
;MRTVGQSTFLAINVFLLYCILDAIRQSRLEKPNKSTHPTLLILLAIWPCLFVRGLYGVMSGVLPAFNYFNPDNYGPTGLKDSFLASEYIMGTTMEWVSCSLLMLTYITSRNDTKKADLEEEEKENKGQLVAET
;
A
#
# COMPACT_ATOMS: atom_id res chain seq x y z
N MET A 1 -8.67 23.95 -1.69
CA MET A 1 -8.74 22.91 -0.63
C MET A 1 -8.41 21.51 -1.15
N ARG A 2 -8.97 21.05 -2.30
CA ARG A 2 -8.73 19.67 -2.81
C ARG A 2 -7.25 19.39 -3.12
N THR A 3 -6.54 20.33 -3.75
CA THR A 3 -5.12 20.19 -4.12
C THR A 3 -4.21 20.05 -2.89
N VAL A 4 -4.50 20.79 -1.82
CA VAL A 4 -3.72 20.72 -0.56
C VAL A 4 -3.82 19.33 0.06
N GLY A 5 -5.03 18.75 0.12
CA GLY A 5 -5.23 17.40 0.66
C GLY A 5 -4.49 16.34 -0.16
N GLN A 6 -4.51 16.44 -1.50
CA GLN A 6 -3.81 15.51 -2.39
C GLN A 6 -2.28 15.65 -2.28
N SER A 7 -1.78 16.87 -2.15
CA SER A 7 -0.33 17.10 -1.93
C SER A 7 0.14 16.53 -0.58
N THR A 8 -0.66 16.70 0.46
CA THR A 8 -0.38 16.11 1.78
C THR A 8 -0.40 14.58 1.71
N PHE A 9 -1.38 13.99 1.03
CA PHE A 9 -1.44 12.56 0.81
C PHE A 9 -0.20 12.03 0.06
N LEU A 10 0.25 12.72 -0.97
CA LEU A 10 1.46 12.36 -1.72
C LEU A 10 2.71 12.45 -0.83
N ALA A 11 2.84 13.49 -0.01
CA ALA A 11 3.95 13.64 0.92
C ALA A 11 4.00 12.50 1.95
N ILE A 12 2.84 12.11 2.50
CA ILE A 12 2.73 10.96 3.42
C ILE A 12 3.14 9.67 2.73
N ASN A 13 2.77 9.46 1.47
CA ASN A 13 3.16 8.27 0.69
C ASN A 13 4.67 8.20 0.47
N VAL A 14 5.33 9.32 0.18
CA VAL A 14 6.80 9.37 0.02
C VAL A 14 7.48 9.07 1.37
N PHE A 15 6.96 9.62 2.46
CA PHE A 15 7.47 9.32 3.80
C PHE A 15 7.29 7.84 4.17
N LEU A 16 6.14 7.25 3.83
CA LEU A 16 5.87 5.83 4.03
C LEU A 16 6.88 4.96 3.26
N LEU A 17 7.19 5.30 2.01
CA LEU A 17 8.23 4.60 1.25
C LEU A 17 9.57 4.62 1.97
N TYR A 18 9.96 5.80 2.45
CA TYR A 18 11.21 5.95 3.20
C TYR A 18 11.25 5.02 4.42
N CYS A 19 10.17 4.99 5.21
CA CYS A 19 10.07 4.10 6.37
C CYS A 19 10.13 2.62 5.99
N ILE A 20 9.47 2.21 4.89
CA ILE A 20 9.50 0.82 4.39
C ILE A 20 10.91 0.42 3.97
N LEU A 21 11.60 1.28 3.21
CA LEU A 21 12.97 1.02 2.77
C LEU A 21 13.95 0.95 3.93
N ASP A 22 13.79 1.82 4.92
CA ASP A 22 14.61 1.80 6.14
C ASP A 22 14.38 0.53 6.95
N ALA A 23 13.13 0.11 7.13
CA ALA A 23 12.78 -1.15 7.78
C ALA A 23 13.37 -2.38 7.06
N ILE A 24 13.32 -2.40 5.72
CA ILE A 24 13.94 -3.48 4.92
C ILE A 24 15.46 -3.47 5.10
N ARG A 25 16.06 -2.28 5.09
CA ARG A 25 17.51 -2.14 5.28
C ARG A 25 17.97 -2.64 6.65
N GLN A 26 17.28 -2.26 7.72
CA GLN A 26 17.58 -2.71 9.07
C GLN A 26 17.39 -4.23 9.20
N SER A 27 16.31 -4.78 8.66
CA SER A 27 16.04 -6.24 8.67
C SER A 27 17.14 -7.04 7.96
N ARG A 28 17.73 -6.49 6.88
CA ARG A 28 18.85 -7.13 6.18
C ARG A 28 20.18 -7.05 6.94
N LEU A 29 20.40 -5.97 7.69
CA LEU A 29 21.62 -5.78 8.49
C LEU A 29 21.63 -6.70 9.71
N GLU A 30 20.48 -6.89 10.34
CA GLU A 30 20.37 -7.66 11.59
C GLU A 30 20.42 -9.17 11.37
N LYS A 31 19.87 -9.67 10.28
CA LYS A 31 19.88 -11.12 9.95
C LYS A 31 20.02 -11.33 8.43
N PRO A 32 21.25 -11.38 7.90
CA PRO A 32 21.48 -11.52 6.46
C PRO A 32 20.95 -12.83 5.85
N ASN A 33 20.63 -13.82 6.68
CA ASN A 33 20.17 -15.14 6.23
C ASN A 33 18.67 -15.40 6.46
N LYS A 34 17.89 -14.42 6.98
CA LYS A 34 16.45 -14.55 7.16
C LYS A 34 15.72 -13.88 5.99
N SER A 35 14.84 -14.62 5.34
CA SER A 35 13.96 -14.10 4.29
C SER A 35 13.25 -12.81 4.77
N THR A 36 13.26 -11.78 3.94
CA THR A 36 12.51 -10.54 4.22
C THR A 36 11.05 -10.89 4.52
N HIS A 37 10.49 -10.35 5.59
CA HIS A 37 9.11 -10.63 5.97
C HIS A 37 8.16 -10.43 4.79
N PRO A 38 7.31 -11.39 4.46
CA PRO A 38 6.39 -11.31 3.31
C PRO A 38 5.48 -10.07 3.38
N THR A 39 5.13 -9.64 4.59
CA THR A 39 4.35 -8.42 4.84
C THR A 39 5.03 -7.17 4.29
N LEU A 40 6.36 -7.03 4.45
CA LEU A 40 7.11 -5.88 3.92
C LEU A 40 7.14 -5.86 2.38
N LEU A 41 7.21 -7.03 1.75
CA LEU A 41 7.18 -7.13 0.29
C LEU A 41 5.80 -6.79 -0.27
N ILE A 42 4.72 -7.23 0.38
CA ILE A 42 3.36 -6.86 -0.01
C ILE A 42 3.16 -5.35 0.15
N LEU A 43 3.63 -4.78 1.26
CA LEU A 43 3.52 -3.34 1.50
C LEU A 43 4.29 -2.52 0.46
N LEU A 44 5.48 -3.00 0.05
CA LEU A 44 6.25 -2.39 -1.04
C LEU A 44 5.52 -2.50 -2.39
N ALA A 45 4.79 -3.60 -2.63
CA ALA A 45 3.99 -3.78 -3.86
C ALA A 45 2.75 -2.87 -3.90
N ILE A 46 2.17 -2.52 -2.75
CA ILE A 46 1.03 -1.59 -2.65
C ILE A 46 1.47 -0.15 -2.92
N TRP A 47 2.67 0.21 -2.51
CA TRP A 47 3.16 1.58 -2.58
C TRP A 47 3.03 2.24 -3.97
N PRO A 48 3.42 1.62 -5.11
CA PRO A 48 3.29 2.24 -6.43
C PRO A 48 1.82 2.54 -6.79
N CYS A 49 0.87 1.71 -6.36
CA CYS A 49 -0.56 1.96 -6.58
C CYS A 49 -1.03 3.22 -5.85
N LEU A 50 -0.62 3.37 -4.58
CA LEU A 50 -0.92 4.57 -3.78
C LEU A 50 -0.22 5.81 -4.32
N PHE A 51 1.00 5.67 -4.82
CA PHE A 51 1.76 6.76 -5.44
C PHE A 51 1.09 7.27 -6.72
N VAL A 52 0.71 6.37 -7.64
CA VAL A 52 -0.02 6.71 -8.87
C VAL A 52 -1.33 7.42 -8.53
N ARG A 53 -2.07 6.93 -7.54
CA ARG A 53 -3.32 7.55 -7.05
C ARG A 53 -3.07 8.98 -6.53
N GLY A 54 -2.03 9.15 -5.72
CA GLY A 54 -1.65 10.47 -5.18
C GLY A 54 -1.22 11.44 -6.28
N LEU A 55 -0.42 10.96 -7.23
CA LEU A 55 0.04 11.74 -8.37
C LEU A 55 -1.13 12.21 -9.24
N TYR A 56 -2.06 11.30 -9.56
CA TYR A 56 -3.27 11.64 -10.31
C TYR A 56 -4.11 12.70 -9.57
N GLY A 57 -4.26 12.57 -8.25
CA GLY A 57 -4.98 13.57 -7.44
C GLY A 57 -4.36 14.97 -7.51
N VAL A 58 -3.03 15.08 -7.53
CA VAL A 58 -2.33 16.35 -7.70
C VAL A 58 -2.49 16.87 -9.13
N MET A 59 -2.30 16.01 -10.14
CA MET A 59 -2.46 16.38 -11.55
C MET A 59 -3.88 16.88 -11.87
N SER A 60 -4.90 16.27 -11.29
CA SER A 60 -6.29 16.69 -11.46
C SER A 60 -6.58 18.08 -10.88
N GLY A 61 -5.76 18.54 -9.93
CA GLY A 61 -5.87 19.88 -9.37
C GLY A 61 -5.06 20.95 -10.09
N VAL A 62 -4.01 20.57 -10.83
CA VAL A 62 -3.06 21.49 -11.45
C VAL A 62 -3.25 21.57 -12.97
N LEU A 63 -3.47 20.43 -13.62
CA LEU A 63 -3.57 20.36 -15.08
C LEU A 63 -5.02 20.52 -15.54
N PRO A 64 -5.30 21.47 -16.48
CA PRO A 64 -6.64 21.68 -17.03
C PRO A 64 -7.23 20.42 -17.69
N ALA A 65 -6.37 19.59 -18.30
CA ALA A 65 -6.78 18.36 -18.97
C ALA A 65 -7.42 17.31 -18.02
N PHE A 66 -7.05 17.34 -16.75
CA PHE A 66 -7.55 16.43 -15.71
C PHE A 66 -8.49 17.12 -14.72
N ASN A 67 -8.85 18.38 -14.98
CA ASN A 67 -9.69 19.16 -14.09
C ASN A 67 -11.18 19.03 -14.47
N TYR A 68 -12.00 18.61 -13.49
CA TYR A 68 -13.46 18.54 -13.65
C TYR A 68 -14.14 19.86 -13.98
N PHE A 69 -13.53 20.99 -13.62
CA PHE A 69 -14.11 22.31 -13.85
C PHE A 69 -13.74 22.91 -15.21
N ASN A 70 -12.93 22.19 -16.01
CA ASN A 70 -12.57 22.67 -17.34
C ASN A 70 -13.69 22.34 -18.33
N PRO A 71 -14.31 23.37 -18.99
CA PRO A 71 -15.37 23.17 -19.97
C PRO A 71 -14.95 22.34 -21.19
N ASP A 72 -13.65 22.29 -21.52
CA ASP A 72 -13.11 21.51 -22.64
C ASP A 72 -13.21 19.99 -22.42
N ASN A 73 -13.40 19.55 -21.17
CA ASN A 73 -13.59 18.15 -20.80
C ASN A 73 -15.05 17.70 -20.94
N TYR A 74 -15.95 18.61 -21.26
CA TYR A 74 -17.36 18.33 -21.50
C TYR A 74 -17.68 18.26 -22.99
N GLY A 75 -18.43 17.24 -23.38
CA GLY A 75 -19.02 17.10 -24.71
C GLY A 75 -20.52 17.34 -24.66
N PRO A 76 -21.22 17.26 -25.81
CA PRO A 76 -22.67 17.47 -25.89
C PRO A 76 -23.51 16.47 -25.11
N THR A 77 -22.92 15.33 -24.73
CA THR A 77 -23.55 14.25 -23.96
C THR A 77 -23.03 14.13 -22.52
N GLY A 78 -22.18 15.06 -22.06
CA GLY A 78 -21.54 15.04 -20.74
C GLY A 78 -20.02 15.06 -20.78
N LEU A 79 -19.37 14.42 -19.79
CA LEU A 79 -17.91 14.28 -19.74
C LEU A 79 -17.40 13.42 -20.90
N LYS A 80 -16.27 13.80 -21.49
CA LYS A 80 -15.62 13.03 -22.56
C LYS A 80 -15.22 11.63 -22.07
N ASP A 81 -15.41 10.61 -22.89
CA ASP A 81 -15.11 9.21 -22.58
C ASP A 81 -13.65 8.98 -22.17
N SER A 82 -12.71 9.69 -22.78
CA SER A 82 -11.29 9.62 -22.45
C SER A 82 -10.98 10.16 -21.05
N PHE A 83 -11.70 11.19 -20.62
CA PHE A 83 -11.57 11.73 -19.27
C PHE A 83 -12.15 10.76 -18.23
N LEU A 84 -13.32 10.21 -18.52
CA LEU A 84 -13.98 9.22 -17.67
C LEU A 84 -13.11 7.95 -17.50
N ALA A 85 -12.56 7.43 -18.60
CA ALA A 85 -11.68 6.27 -18.60
C ALA A 85 -10.41 6.52 -17.75
N SER A 86 -9.79 7.69 -17.91
CA SER A 86 -8.60 8.08 -17.13
C SER A 86 -8.90 8.12 -15.63
N GLU A 87 -10.04 8.66 -15.24
CA GLU A 87 -10.46 8.74 -13.85
C GLU A 87 -10.74 7.35 -13.24
N TYR A 88 -11.46 6.51 -14.00
CA TYR A 88 -11.71 5.12 -13.56
C TYR A 88 -10.43 4.32 -13.38
N ILE A 89 -9.51 4.38 -14.35
CA ILE A 89 -8.26 3.61 -14.32
C ILE A 89 -7.32 4.14 -13.24
N MET A 90 -7.04 5.44 -13.21
CA MET A 90 -6.04 6.02 -12.30
C MET A 90 -6.59 6.33 -10.91
N GLY A 91 -7.89 6.59 -10.79
CA GLY A 91 -8.55 6.85 -9.52
C GLY A 91 -9.09 5.57 -8.89
N THR A 92 -10.23 5.12 -9.39
CA THR A 92 -11.03 4.06 -8.75
C THR A 92 -10.34 2.70 -8.78
N THR A 93 -9.78 2.28 -9.92
CA THR A 93 -9.13 0.98 -10.05
C THR A 93 -7.92 0.85 -9.13
N MET A 94 -7.07 1.88 -9.05
CA MET A 94 -5.90 1.87 -8.16
C MET A 94 -6.30 1.83 -6.69
N GLU A 95 -7.41 2.45 -6.33
CA GLU A 95 -7.95 2.43 -4.98
C GLU A 95 -8.45 1.03 -4.59
N TRP A 96 -9.20 0.36 -5.48
CA TRP A 96 -9.66 -1.01 -5.27
C TRP A 96 -8.51 -2.01 -5.17
N VAL A 97 -7.50 -1.90 -6.04
CA VAL A 97 -6.30 -2.74 -5.99
C VAL A 97 -5.55 -2.54 -4.68
N SER A 98 -5.37 -1.30 -4.25
CA SER A 98 -4.70 -0.99 -2.98
C SER A 98 -5.46 -1.56 -1.78
N CYS A 99 -6.78 -1.42 -1.72
CA CYS A 99 -7.61 -1.99 -0.66
C CYS A 99 -7.53 -3.52 -0.63
N SER A 100 -7.57 -4.17 -1.79
CA SER A 100 -7.46 -5.63 -1.90
C SER A 100 -6.10 -6.13 -1.39
N LEU A 101 -5.02 -5.46 -1.76
CA LEU A 101 -3.67 -5.80 -1.30
C LEU A 101 -3.49 -5.55 0.21
N LEU A 102 -4.09 -4.48 0.75
CA LEU A 102 -4.10 -4.25 2.21
C LEU A 102 -4.83 -5.35 2.97
N MET A 103 -5.95 -5.85 2.44
CA MET A 103 -6.65 -7.01 3.00
C MET A 103 -5.77 -8.26 2.99
N LEU A 104 -5.04 -8.51 1.91
CA LEU A 104 -4.08 -9.63 1.83
C LEU A 104 -2.97 -9.47 2.87
N THR A 105 -2.45 -8.27 3.07
CA THR A 105 -1.44 -7.98 4.10
C THR A 105 -1.96 -8.31 5.50
N TYR A 106 -3.20 -7.94 5.80
CA TYR A 106 -3.84 -8.25 7.08
C TYR A 106 -3.96 -9.76 7.31
N ILE A 107 -4.41 -10.52 6.29
CA ILE A 107 -4.55 -11.98 6.38
C ILE A 107 -3.18 -12.65 6.57
N THR A 108 -2.17 -12.21 5.82
CA THR A 108 -0.81 -12.75 5.92
C THR A 108 -0.20 -12.48 7.29
N SER A 109 -0.30 -11.24 7.79
CA SER A 109 0.19 -10.88 9.12
C SER A 109 -0.49 -11.67 10.23
N ARG A 110 -1.79 -11.88 10.14
CA ARG A 110 -2.54 -12.70 11.11
C ARG A 110 -2.10 -14.17 11.09
N ASN A 111 -1.78 -14.71 9.93
CA ASN A 111 -1.31 -16.09 9.81
C ASN A 111 0.11 -16.25 10.36
N ASP A 112 0.98 -15.25 10.18
CA ASP A 112 2.33 -15.26 10.71
C ASP A 112 2.33 -15.19 12.25
N THR A 113 1.45 -14.38 12.84
CA THR A 113 1.27 -14.32 14.30
C THR A 113 0.82 -15.67 14.86
N LYS A 114 -0.19 -16.31 14.25
CA LYS A 114 -0.65 -17.63 14.69
C LYS A 114 0.43 -18.72 14.61
N LYS A 115 1.30 -18.65 13.59
CA LYS A 115 2.43 -19.60 13.49
C LYS A 115 3.47 -19.37 14.59
N ALA A 116 3.75 -18.11 14.92
CA ALA A 116 4.67 -17.77 16.00
C ALA A 116 4.15 -18.27 17.35
N ASP A 117 2.86 -18.08 17.64
CA ASP A 117 2.22 -18.56 18.87
C ASP A 117 2.30 -20.09 18.99
N LEU A 118 2.05 -20.83 17.91
CA LEU A 118 2.15 -22.28 17.87
C LEU A 118 3.58 -22.79 18.07
N GLU A 119 4.58 -22.10 17.54
CA GLU A 119 5.99 -22.44 17.72
C GLU A 119 6.46 -22.18 19.17
N GLU A 120 5.90 -21.18 19.84
CA GLU A 120 6.19 -20.92 21.26
C GLU A 120 5.57 -22.00 22.15
N GLU A 121 4.30 -22.38 21.92
CA GLU A 121 3.64 -23.46 22.65
C GLU A 121 4.39 -24.79 22.49
N GLU A 122 4.86 -25.10 21.28
CA GLU A 122 5.62 -26.33 21.03
C GLU A 122 6.97 -26.35 21.77
N LYS A 123 7.64 -25.21 21.87
CA LYS A 123 8.90 -25.08 22.62
C LYS A 123 8.70 -25.22 24.13
N GLU A 124 7.64 -24.63 24.66
CA GLU A 124 7.27 -24.69 26.05
C GLU A 124 6.94 -26.15 26.47
N ASN A 125 6.17 -26.84 25.64
CA ASN A 125 5.79 -28.24 25.88
C ASN A 125 7.00 -29.18 25.80
N LYS A 126 7.94 -28.95 24.87
CA LYS A 126 9.21 -29.71 24.81
C LYS A 126 10.11 -29.41 26.01
N GLY A 127 10.14 -28.18 26.49
CA GLY A 127 10.90 -27.79 27.69
C GLY A 127 10.39 -28.47 28.96
N GLN A 128 9.08 -28.62 29.13
CA GLN A 128 8.47 -29.32 30.24
C GLN A 128 8.78 -30.82 30.20
N LEU A 129 8.73 -31.47 29.06
CA LEU A 129 9.01 -32.88 28.89
C LEU A 129 10.47 -33.25 29.25
N VAL A 130 11.41 -32.34 28.96
CA VAL A 130 12.84 -32.53 29.31
C VAL A 130 13.11 -32.28 30.80
N ALA A 131 12.28 -31.47 31.48
CA ALA A 131 12.43 -31.20 32.90
C ALA A 131 11.90 -32.33 33.81
N GLU A 132 11.05 -33.24 33.30
CA GLU A 132 10.47 -34.37 34.01
C GLU A 132 11.30 -35.66 33.86
N THR A 133 12.34 -35.66 33.04
CA THR A 133 13.27 -36.80 32.87
C THR A 133 14.61 -36.55 33.55
#